data_2e1286063fbc30ea43dd2c63059e80ae
#
_entry.id   2e1286063fbc30ea43dd2c63059e80ae
#
_cell.length_a   1.000
_cell.length_b   1.000
_cell.length_c   1.000
_cell.angle_alpha   90.00
_cell.angle_beta   90.00
_cell.angle_gamma   90.00
#
_symmetry.space_group_name_H-M   'P 1'
#
loop_
_entity.id
_entity.type
_entity.pdbx_description
1 polymer ?
#
loop_
_entity_poly.entity_id
_entity_poly.type
_entity_poly.pdbx_seq_one_letter_code
_entity_poly.pdbx_strand_id
1 'polypeptide(L)'
;MKKILITSLLSVSLFVICLFLAWKSLSATNFFFERLYQLHAIDEQIKKYAPQNRNKENFELTQSSEHQRIFGEIVSSINSNGRGLAEISYFNSFGDKIDEFLTNDEITHLEDVSELIVYSTQIVLSLTGVLIAVYGFFFYYKVSRSRYFWKPVTTLFSFSTMVFTLILITGFVFVIGARKVFHILHELLFADKGQWFFYYQDSLMTTLLPESLFGSIAVMITVCALIYWVILNIIISKILE
;
A
#
# COMPACT_ATOMS: atom_id res chain seq x y z
N MET A 1 25.78 15.18 16.44
CA MET A 1 25.55 14.58 15.11
C MET A 1 25.18 13.08 15.20
N LYS A 2 26.02 12.17 15.73
CA LYS A 2 25.70 10.71 15.75
C LYS A 2 24.34 10.35 16.38
N LYS A 3 23.96 11.00 17.48
CA LYS A 3 22.66 10.75 18.17
C LYS A 3 21.47 11.11 17.29
N ILE A 4 21.52 12.24 16.61
CA ILE A 4 20.48 12.72 15.69
C ILE A 4 20.28 11.70 14.54
N LEU A 5 21.39 11.31 13.91
CA LEU A 5 21.35 10.36 12.79
C LEU A 5 20.72 9.01 13.20
N ILE A 6 21.15 8.45 14.34
CA ILE A 6 20.61 7.17 14.82
C ILE A 6 19.11 7.29 15.14
N THR A 7 18.70 8.36 15.83
CA THR A 7 17.27 8.55 16.15
C THR A 7 16.42 8.72 14.88
N SER A 8 16.93 9.48 13.90
CA SER A 8 16.23 9.61 12.61
C SER A 8 16.10 8.28 11.88
N LEU A 9 17.16 7.48 11.82
CA LEU A 9 17.14 6.14 11.23
C LEU A 9 16.13 5.21 11.93
N LEU A 10 16.13 5.18 13.26
CA LEU A 10 15.17 4.37 14.03
C LEU A 10 13.72 4.83 13.79
N SER A 11 13.49 6.13 13.75
CA SER A 11 12.17 6.72 13.49
C SER A 11 11.65 6.38 12.06
N VAL A 12 12.52 6.50 11.05
CA VAL A 12 12.17 6.15 9.67
C VAL A 12 11.94 4.64 9.54
N SER A 13 12.78 3.81 10.14
CA SER A 13 12.60 2.34 10.12
C SER A 13 11.29 1.93 10.80
N LEU A 14 10.93 2.57 11.91
CA LEU A 14 9.63 2.35 12.55
C LEU A 14 8.46 2.77 11.66
N PHE A 15 8.61 3.89 10.93
CA PHE A 15 7.56 4.33 10.00
C PHE A 15 7.38 3.39 8.82
N VAL A 16 8.46 2.81 8.28
CA VAL A 16 8.38 1.77 7.22
C VAL A 16 7.58 0.56 7.71
N ILE A 17 7.81 0.12 8.97
CA ILE A 17 7.01 -0.94 9.59
C ILE A 17 5.54 -0.52 9.69
N CYS A 18 5.26 0.71 10.11
CA CYS A 18 3.90 1.23 10.21
C CYS A 18 3.19 1.31 8.84
N LEU A 19 3.90 1.65 7.76
CA LEU A 19 3.35 1.62 6.40
C LEU A 19 2.90 0.20 6.02
N PHE A 20 3.72 -0.79 6.33
CA PHE A 20 3.37 -2.19 6.06
C PHE A 20 2.19 -2.68 6.92
N LEU A 21 2.16 -2.32 8.20
CA LEU A 21 1.03 -2.63 9.09
C LEU A 21 -0.26 -1.97 8.59
N ALA A 22 -0.17 -0.73 8.11
CA ALA A 22 -1.30 -0.01 7.52
C ALA A 22 -1.81 -0.71 6.26
N TRP A 23 -0.90 -1.14 5.36
CA TRP A 23 -1.26 -1.96 4.20
C TRP A 23 -2.02 -3.22 4.63
N LYS A 24 -1.47 -4.01 5.58
CA LYS A 24 -2.11 -5.24 6.04
C LYS A 24 -3.48 -5.00 6.69
N SER A 25 -3.61 -3.95 7.49
CA SER A 25 -4.88 -3.60 8.14
C SER A 25 -5.94 -3.14 7.13
N LEU A 26 -5.56 -2.30 6.17
CA LEU A 26 -6.49 -1.79 5.17
C LEU A 26 -6.84 -2.83 4.13
N SER A 27 -5.89 -3.67 3.71
CA SER A 27 -6.17 -4.78 2.77
C SER A 27 -7.14 -5.80 3.37
N ALA A 28 -7.10 -6.05 4.70
CA ALA A 28 -8.06 -6.92 5.38
C ALA A 28 -9.50 -6.39 5.36
N THR A 29 -9.68 -5.09 5.10
CA THR A 29 -11.01 -4.45 4.92
C THR A 29 -11.27 -4.06 3.47
N ASN A 30 -10.54 -4.64 2.52
CA ASN A 30 -10.57 -4.27 1.10
C ASN A 30 -10.46 -2.75 0.89
N PHE A 31 -9.61 -2.06 1.69
CA PHE A 31 -9.41 -0.61 1.63
C PHE A 31 -10.71 0.21 1.68
N PHE A 32 -11.76 -0.30 2.29
CA PHE A 32 -13.11 0.30 2.28
C PHE A 32 -13.58 0.61 0.85
N PHE A 33 -13.37 -0.32 -0.09
CA PHE A 33 -13.57 -0.12 -1.52
C PHE A 33 -14.97 0.38 -1.88
N GLU A 34 -16.02 -0.02 -1.16
CA GLU A 34 -17.38 0.50 -1.36
C GLU A 34 -17.43 2.04 -1.28
N ARG A 35 -16.70 2.64 -0.33
CA ARG A 35 -16.61 4.10 -0.19
C ARG A 35 -15.80 4.73 -1.32
N LEU A 36 -14.68 4.10 -1.68
CA LEU A 36 -13.85 4.56 -2.78
C LEU A 36 -14.55 4.41 -4.13
N TYR A 37 -15.34 3.37 -4.31
CA TYR A 37 -16.16 3.12 -5.49
C TYR A 37 -17.12 4.29 -5.76
N GLN A 38 -17.81 4.76 -4.72
CA GLN A 38 -18.69 5.94 -4.79
C GLN A 38 -17.89 7.23 -5.00
N LEU A 39 -16.80 7.42 -4.24
CA LEU A 39 -15.98 8.63 -4.29
C LEU A 39 -15.39 8.88 -5.69
N HIS A 40 -14.98 7.82 -6.36
CA HIS A 40 -14.36 7.88 -7.70
C HIS A 40 -15.35 7.65 -8.84
N ALA A 41 -16.66 7.56 -8.56
CA ALA A 41 -17.70 7.30 -9.56
C ALA A 41 -17.35 6.11 -10.48
N ILE A 42 -16.86 4.99 -9.88
CA ILE A 42 -16.37 3.83 -10.63
C ILE A 42 -17.49 3.20 -11.48
N ASP A 43 -18.73 3.22 -10.99
CA ASP A 43 -19.90 2.76 -11.74
C ASP A 43 -20.07 3.51 -13.09
N GLU A 44 -19.90 4.83 -13.04
CA GLU A 44 -19.98 5.66 -14.26
C GLU A 44 -18.82 5.37 -15.21
N GLN A 45 -17.63 5.13 -14.67
CA GLN A 45 -16.46 4.74 -15.48
C GLN A 45 -16.67 3.39 -16.15
N ILE A 46 -17.19 2.40 -15.42
CA ILE A 46 -17.50 1.07 -15.98
C ILE A 46 -18.53 1.20 -17.10
N LYS A 47 -19.64 1.88 -16.86
CA LYS A 47 -20.69 2.10 -17.88
C LYS A 47 -20.17 2.83 -19.13
N LYS A 48 -19.20 3.72 -18.97
CA LYS A 48 -18.64 4.50 -20.07
C LYS A 48 -17.55 3.76 -20.83
N TYR A 49 -16.67 3.03 -20.15
CA TYR A 49 -15.46 2.51 -20.75
C TYR A 49 -15.51 0.99 -21.00
N ALA A 50 -16.23 0.20 -20.18
CA ALA A 50 -16.31 -1.23 -20.38
C ALA A 50 -16.92 -1.63 -21.75
N PRO A 51 -17.96 -0.95 -22.28
CA PRO A 51 -18.46 -1.24 -23.63
C PRO A 51 -17.46 -1.00 -24.76
N GLN A 52 -16.35 -0.31 -24.48
CA GLN A 52 -15.30 -0.03 -25.45
C GLN A 52 -14.15 -1.04 -25.38
N ASN A 53 -14.23 -2.02 -24.47
CA ASN A 53 -13.23 -3.08 -24.39
C ASN A 53 -13.32 -3.97 -25.62
N ARG A 54 -12.15 -4.35 -26.19
CA ARG A 54 -12.05 -5.13 -27.43
C ARG A 54 -12.13 -6.63 -27.20
N ASN A 55 -11.84 -7.07 -25.98
CA ASN A 55 -11.61 -8.47 -25.64
C ASN A 55 -12.66 -9.03 -24.69
N LYS A 56 -13.39 -8.17 -23.97
CA LYS A 56 -14.33 -8.52 -22.91
C LYS A 56 -15.65 -7.79 -23.11
N GLU A 57 -16.76 -8.46 -22.86
CA GLU A 57 -18.11 -7.95 -23.12
C GLU A 57 -18.98 -7.99 -21.85
N ASN A 58 -20.01 -7.15 -21.83
CA ASN A 58 -21.07 -7.17 -20.83
C ASN A 58 -20.64 -6.88 -19.37
N PHE A 59 -19.43 -6.37 -19.13
CA PHE A 59 -19.00 -5.99 -17.78
C PHE A 59 -19.80 -4.80 -17.25
N GLU A 60 -20.22 -3.88 -18.11
CA GLU A 60 -21.08 -2.73 -17.76
C GLU A 60 -22.50 -3.15 -17.31
N LEU A 61 -22.90 -4.39 -17.57
CA LEU A 61 -24.20 -4.94 -17.16
C LEU A 61 -24.14 -5.64 -15.79
N THR A 62 -22.93 -5.77 -15.22
CA THR A 62 -22.75 -6.42 -13.93
C THR A 62 -23.11 -5.48 -12.76
N GLN A 63 -23.34 -6.03 -11.59
CA GLN A 63 -23.75 -5.27 -10.41
C GLN A 63 -22.54 -4.74 -9.62
N SER A 64 -22.72 -3.66 -8.86
CA SER A 64 -21.67 -3.10 -7.99
C SER A 64 -21.15 -4.09 -6.94
N SER A 65 -21.98 -5.04 -6.49
CA SER A 65 -21.56 -6.14 -5.62
C SER A 65 -20.53 -7.06 -6.28
N GLU A 66 -20.67 -7.27 -7.59
CA GLU A 66 -19.72 -8.03 -8.40
C GLU A 66 -18.38 -7.30 -8.53
N HIS A 67 -18.42 -6.00 -8.76
CA HIS A 67 -17.23 -5.15 -8.80
C HIS A 67 -16.46 -5.18 -7.46
N GLN A 68 -17.18 -5.14 -6.34
CA GLN A 68 -16.60 -5.24 -5.00
C GLN A 68 -15.99 -6.63 -4.74
N ARG A 69 -16.66 -7.70 -5.19
CA ARG A 69 -16.15 -9.06 -5.09
C ARG A 69 -14.83 -9.20 -5.84
N ILE A 70 -14.79 -8.78 -7.11
CA ILE A 70 -13.60 -8.84 -7.96
C ILE A 70 -12.43 -8.06 -7.33
N PHE A 71 -12.69 -6.83 -6.84
CA PHE A 71 -11.66 -6.07 -6.13
C PHE A 71 -11.13 -6.83 -4.91
N GLY A 72 -12.01 -7.41 -4.11
CA GLY A 72 -11.64 -8.21 -2.95
C GLY A 72 -10.80 -9.44 -3.31
N GLU A 73 -11.13 -10.12 -4.40
CA GLU A 73 -10.35 -11.27 -4.90
C GLU A 73 -8.96 -10.83 -5.38
N ILE A 74 -8.84 -9.72 -6.11
CA ILE A 74 -7.54 -9.15 -6.50
C ILE A 74 -6.71 -8.85 -5.24
N VAL A 75 -7.27 -8.12 -4.26
CA VAL A 75 -6.58 -7.80 -3.01
C VAL A 75 -6.16 -9.05 -2.25
N SER A 76 -7.01 -10.07 -2.17
CA SER A 76 -6.70 -11.35 -1.55
C SER A 76 -5.56 -12.07 -2.25
N SER A 77 -5.61 -12.13 -3.58
CA SER A 77 -4.62 -12.82 -4.41
C SER A 77 -3.23 -12.16 -4.32
N ILE A 78 -3.12 -10.84 -4.41
CA ILE A 78 -1.84 -10.14 -4.21
C ILE A 78 -1.28 -10.31 -2.80
N ASN A 79 -2.10 -10.47 -1.78
CA ASN A 79 -1.64 -10.79 -0.42
C ASN A 79 -1.34 -12.28 -0.21
N SER A 80 -1.64 -13.13 -1.17
CA SER A 80 -1.52 -14.60 -1.14
C SER A 80 -0.53 -15.15 -2.19
N ASN A 81 0.48 -14.36 -2.54
CA ASN A 81 1.50 -14.73 -3.53
C ASN A 81 0.94 -15.01 -4.93
N GLY A 82 0.00 -14.17 -5.38
CA GLY A 82 -0.62 -14.25 -6.72
C GLY A 82 -1.65 -15.37 -6.89
N ARG A 83 -1.89 -16.19 -5.86
CA ARG A 83 -2.82 -17.32 -5.97
C ARG A 83 -4.24 -16.85 -6.25
N GLY A 84 -4.87 -17.46 -7.26
CA GLY A 84 -6.24 -17.20 -7.62
C GLY A 84 -6.44 -16.07 -8.64
N LEU A 85 -5.37 -15.40 -9.11
CA LEU A 85 -5.51 -14.31 -10.10
C LEU A 85 -6.11 -14.80 -11.42
N ALA A 86 -5.67 -15.96 -11.91
CA ALA A 86 -6.15 -16.52 -13.18
C ALA A 86 -7.59 -17.02 -13.12
N GLU A 87 -8.11 -17.31 -11.93
CA GLU A 87 -9.45 -17.80 -11.70
C GLU A 87 -10.49 -16.69 -11.48
N ILE A 88 -10.06 -15.42 -11.38
CA ILE A 88 -10.98 -14.29 -11.21
C ILE A 88 -11.83 -14.13 -12.47
N SER A 89 -13.12 -14.38 -12.31
CA SER A 89 -14.12 -14.29 -13.38
C SER A 89 -15.19 -13.28 -12.99
N TYR A 90 -16.01 -12.83 -13.96
CA TYR A 90 -17.16 -11.98 -13.66
C TYR A 90 -18.46 -12.63 -14.13
N PHE A 91 -19.54 -12.31 -13.42
CA PHE A 91 -20.82 -13.01 -13.52
C PHE A 91 -21.95 -12.02 -13.77
N ASN A 92 -22.98 -12.48 -14.48
CA ASN A 92 -24.21 -11.71 -14.67
C ASN A 92 -25.10 -11.73 -13.39
N SER A 93 -26.20 -11.00 -13.43
CA SER A 93 -27.14 -10.93 -12.29
C SER A 93 -27.85 -12.25 -11.96
N PHE A 94 -27.76 -13.25 -12.83
CA PHE A 94 -28.32 -14.59 -12.64
C PHE A 94 -27.29 -15.58 -12.07
N GLY A 95 -26.01 -15.14 -11.95
CA GLY A 95 -24.93 -15.99 -11.46
C GLY A 95 -24.23 -16.79 -12.54
N ASP A 96 -24.54 -16.56 -13.82
CA ASP A 96 -23.83 -17.21 -14.93
C ASP A 96 -22.49 -16.50 -15.17
N LYS A 97 -21.44 -17.29 -15.34
CA LYS A 97 -20.12 -16.78 -15.69
C LYS A 97 -20.18 -16.17 -17.09
N ILE A 98 -19.68 -14.93 -17.21
CA ILE A 98 -19.54 -14.26 -18.51
C ILE A 98 -18.17 -14.57 -19.09
N ASP A 99 -17.07 -14.24 -18.35
CA ASP A 99 -15.69 -14.46 -18.81
C ASP A 99 -14.70 -14.40 -17.64
N GLU A 100 -13.41 -14.68 -17.87
CA GLU A 100 -12.31 -14.31 -16.98
C GLU A 100 -12.16 -12.79 -16.94
N PHE A 101 -11.87 -12.25 -15.73
CA PHE A 101 -11.76 -10.81 -15.57
C PHE A 101 -10.42 -10.26 -16.07
N LEU A 102 -9.31 -10.93 -15.74
CA LEU A 102 -7.95 -10.50 -16.07
C LEU A 102 -7.46 -11.08 -17.38
N THR A 103 -6.60 -10.36 -18.06
CA THR A 103 -5.78 -10.85 -19.18
C THR A 103 -4.48 -11.47 -18.65
N ASN A 104 -3.77 -12.24 -19.48
CA ASN A 104 -2.49 -12.86 -19.07
C ASN A 104 -1.44 -11.82 -18.68
N ASP A 105 -1.37 -10.68 -19.36
CA ASP A 105 -0.43 -9.60 -19.04
C ASP A 105 -0.78 -8.92 -17.71
N GLU A 106 -2.07 -8.77 -17.40
CA GLU A 106 -2.54 -8.26 -16.12
C GLU A 106 -2.25 -9.23 -14.98
N ILE A 107 -2.44 -10.54 -15.20
CA ILE A 107 -2.08 -11.58 -14.23
C ILE A 107 -0.59 -11.50 -13.92
N THR A 108 0.27 -11.47 -14.94
CA THR A 108 1.72 -11.36 -14.78
C THR A 108 2.10 -10.09 -13.99
N HIS A 109 1.50 -8.95 -14.32
CA HIS A 109 1.75 -7.71 -13.57
C HIS A 109 1.32 -7.81 -12.10
N LEU A 110 0.16 -8.39 -11.81
CA LEU A 110 -0.33 -8.55 -10.44
C LEU A 110 0.47 -9.60 -9.64
N GLU A 111 1.04 -10.61 -10.31
CA GLU A 111 2.01 -11.53 -9.71
C GLU A 111 3.30 -10.78 -9.30
N ASP A 112 3.82 -9.90 -10.15
CA ASP A 112 4.96 -9.03 -9.84
C ASP A 112 4.66 -8.11 -8.64
N VAL A 113 3.45 -7.53 -8.58
CA VAL A 113 2.99 -6.76 -7.41
C VAL A 113 2.96 -7.63 -6.15
N SER A 114 2.49 -8.87 -6.27
CA SER A 114 2.46 -9.82 -5.16
C SER A 114 3.86 -10.17 -4.66
N GLU A 115 4.82 -10.40 -5.56
CA GLU A 115 6.23 -10.60 -5.19
C GLU A 115 6.77 -9.39 -4.41
N LEU A 116 6.47 -8.17 -4.83
CA LEU A 116 6.88 -6.95 -4.11
C LEU A 116 6.34 -6.94 -2.68
N ILE A 117 5.10 -7.41 -2.45
CA ILE A 117 4.52 -7.54 -1.11
C ILE A 117 5.24 -8.61 -0.29
N VAL A 118 5.64 -9.74 -0.89
CA VAL A 118 6.43 -10.78 -0.23
C VAL A 118 7.80 -10.24 0.19
N TYR A 119 8.53 -9.56 -0.70
CA TYR A 119 9.82 -8.93 -0.37
C TYR A 119 9.67 -7.86 0.71
N SER A 120 8.63 -7.03 0.63
CA SER A 120 8.32 -6.03 1.65
C SER A 120 8.10 -6.69 3.03
N THR A 121 7.43 -7.84 3.07
CA THR A 121 7.23 -8.62 4.30
C THR A 121 8.57 -9.06 4.90
N GLN A 122 9.49 -9.58 4.10
CA GLN A 122 10.82 -10.01 4.56
C GLN A 122 11.66 -8.84 5.10
N ILE A 123 11.64 -7.71 4.39
CA ILE A 123 12.32 -6.47 4.83
C ILE A 123 11.76 -6.01 6.18
N VAL A 124 10.44 -5.94 6.31
CA VAL A 124 9.79 -5.47 7.54
C VAL A 124 10.07 -6.41 8.72
N LEU A 125 10.05 -7.73 8.52
CA LEU A 125 10.42 -8.69 9.55
C LEU A 125 11.86 -8.49 10.02
N SER A 126 12.79 -8.30 9.09
CA SER A 126 14.20 -8.03 9.38
C SER A 126 14.38 -6.71 10.15
N LEU A 127 13.74 -5.62 9.69
CA LEU A 127 13.76 -4.33 10.38
C LEU A 127 13.16 -4.42 11.78
N THR A 128 12.06 -5.17 11.93
CA THR A 128 11.42 -5.38 13.24
C THR A 128 12.38 -6.08 14.21
N GLY A 129 13.07 -7.14 13.78
CA GLY A 129 14.09 -7.83 14.57
C GLY A 129 15.21 -6.89 15.00
N VAL A 130 15.73 -6.07 14.09
CA VAL A 130 16.76 -5.07 14.40
C VAL A 130 16.26 -4.04 15.40
N LEU A 131 15.04 -3.49 15.23
CA LEU A 131 14.48 -2.52 16.17
C LEU A 131 14.26 -3.12 17.55
N ILE A 132 13.76 -4.35 17.66
CA ILE A 132 13.60 -5.06 18.94
C ILE A 132 14.96 -5.21 19.62
N ALA A 133 16.00 -5.63 18.91
CA ALA A 133 17.33 -5.76 19.46
C ALA A 133 17.90 -4.42 19.96
N VAL A 134 17.77 -3.35 19.17
CA VAL A 134 18.28 -2.01 19.54
C VAL A 134 17.52 -1.42 20.74
N TYR A 135 16.18 -1.46 20.73
CA TYR A 135 15.39 -0.96 21.85
C TYR A 135 15.55 -1.83 23.11
N GLY A 136 15.66 -3.16 22.93
CA GLY A 136 15.96 -4.10 24.02
C GLY A 136 17.34 -3.82 24.66
N PHE A 137 18.35 -3.51 23.84
CA PHE A 137 19.66 -3.08 24.31
C PHE A 137 19.57 -1.76 25.12
N PHE A 138 18.83 -0.76 24.64
CA PHE A 138 18.61 0.48 25.36
C PHE A 138 17.90 0.26 26.70
N PHE A 139 16.88 -0.59 26.71
CA PHE A 139 16.16 -0.95 27.93
C PHE A 139 17.04 -1.68 28.92
N TYR A 140 17.82 -2.67 28.48
CA TYR A 140 18.78 -3.39 29.34
C TYR A 140 19.80 -2.45 29.99
N TYR A 141 20.37 -1.54 29.22
CA TYR A 141 21.31 -0.55 29.76
C TYR A 141 20.66 0.44 30.73
N LYS A 142 19.41 0.84 30.47
CA LYS A 142 18.66 1.68 31.41
C LYS A 142 18.52 1.01 32.78
N VAL A 143 18.16 -0.27 32.80
CA VAL A 143 17.97 -1.04 34.04
C VAL A 143 19.29 -1.32 34.74
N SER A 144 20.37 -1.62 33.99
CA SER A 144 21.65 -2.09 34.56
C SER A 144 22.63 -0.98 34.97
N ARG A 145 22.56 0.22 34.39
CA ARG A 145 23.50 1.33 34.60
C ARG A 145 22.82 2.70 34.67
N SER A 146 22.35 3.04 35.82
CA SER A 146 21.39 4.09 36.16
C SER A 146 21.77 5.58 35.97
N ARG A 147 22.90 6.02 35.44
CA ARG A 147 23.20 7.47 35.43
C ARG A 147 23.79 8.11 34.16
N TYR A 148 24.36 7.39 33.22
CA TYR A 148 25.03 8.03 32.06
C TYR A 148 24.65 7.46 30.72
N PHE A 149 23.47 6.87 30.61
CA PHE A 149 23.10 6.28 29.34
C PHE A 149 22.38 7.27 28.44
N TRP A 150 22.64 7.10 27.16
CA TRP A 150 22.14 7.84 26.04
C TRP A 150 20.60 7.80 26.00
N LYS A 151 19.95 8.88 26.41
CA LYS A 151 18.53 9.03 26.19
C LYS A 151 18.33 9.18 24.66
N PRO A 152 17.48 8.36 24.02
CA PRO A 152 17.10 8.63 22.65
C PRO A 152 16.60 10.08 22.57
N VAL A 153 16.98 10.76 21.51
CA VAL A 153 16.59 12.16 21.31
C VAL A 153 15.09 12.24 21.41
N THR A 154 14.60 13.26 22.09
CA THR A 154 13.23 13.43 22.54
C THR A 154 12.20 13.08 21.45
N THR A 155 11.04 12.56 21.87
CA THR A 155 9.84 12.32 21.06
C THR A 155 9.54 13.49 20.11
N LEU A 156 9.78 14.73 20.58
CA LEU A 156 9.63 15.96 19.81
C LEU A 156 10.55 16.00 18.57
N PHE A 157 11.80 15.53 18.69
CA PHE A 157 12.73 15.52 17.55
C PHE A 157 12.32 14.47 16.52
N SER A 158 11.94 13.26 16.95
CA SER A 158 11.39 12.24 16.03
C SER A 158 10.17 12.76 15.28
N PHE A 159 9.30 13.49 15.98
CA PHE A 159 8.12 14.12 15.41
C PHE A 159 8.48 15.18 14.37
N SER A 160 9.42 16.07 14.70
CA SER A 160 9.89 17.11 13.76
C SER A 160 10.53 16.53 12.52
N THR A 161 11.33 15.47 12.64
CA THR A 161 11.94 14.76 11.50
C THR A 161 10.88 14.15 10.60
N MET A 162 9.85 13.51 11.18
CA MET A 162 8.76 12.91 10.42
C MET A 162 7.93 13.97 9.68
N VAL A 163 7.54 15.04 10.36
CA VAL A 163 6.80 16.15 9.74
C VAL A 163 7.60 16.75 8.59
N PHE A 164 8.90 16.98 8.77
CA PHE A 164 9.77 17.49 7.72
C PHE A 164 9.85 16.53 6.51
N THR A 165 10.01 15.23 6.76
CA THR A 165 10.04 14.20 5.71
C THR A 165 8.72 14.17 4.92
N LEU A 166 7.58 14.25 5.62
CA LEU A 166 6.27 14.29 4.96
C LEU A 166 6.08 15.55 4.12
N ILE A 167 6.52 16.70 4.62
CA ILE A 167 6.48 17.96 3.84
C ILE A 167 7.30 17.81 2.56
N LEU A 168 8.50 17.22 2.64
CA LEU A 168 9.34 16.99 1.46
C LEU A 168 8.67 16.05 0.45
N ILE A 169 8.13 14.92 0.91
CA ILE A 169 7.45 13.94 0.05
C ILE A 169 6.20 14.58 -0.58
N THR A 170 5.35 15.23 0.22
CA THR A 170 4.13 15.87 -0.29
C THR A 170 4.47 17.00 -1.26
N GLY A 171 5.49 17.82 -0.94
CA GLY A 171 5.99 18.86 -1.84
C GLY A 171 6.51 18.30 -3.16
N PHE A 172 7.25 17.20 -3.11
CA PHE A 172 7.73 16.50 -4.31
C PHE A 172 6.55 16.01 -5.17
N VAL A 173 5.57 15.32 -4.56
CA VAL A 173 4.36 14.86 -5.28
C VAL A 173 3.57 16.03 -5.85
N PHE A 174 3.47 17.15 -5.13
CA PHE A 174 2.78 18.35 -5.59
C PHE A 174 3.48 18.98 -6.81
N VAL A 175 4.81 19.08 -6.79
CA VAL A 175 5.60 19.69 -7.89
C VAL A 175 5.64 18.80 -9.13
N ILE A 176 5.82 17.50 -8.94
CA ILE A 176 5.95 16.54 -10.06
C ILE A 176 4.58 16.15 -10.63
N GLY A 177 3.54 16.15 -9.81
CA GLY A 177 2.20 15.64 -10.12
C GLY A 177 2.04 14.16 -9.76
N ALA A 178 0.94 13.83 -9.09
CA ALA A 178 0.69 12.46 -8.58
C ALA A 178 0.73 11.39 -9.68
N ARG A 179 0.16 11.68 -10.85
CA ARG A 179 0.18 10.78 -12.01
C ARG A 179 1.60 10.47 -12.48
N LYS A 180 2.44 11.50 -12.60
CA LYS A 180 3.83 11.31 -13.03
C LYS A 180 4.65 10.56 -11.99
N VAL A 181 4.41 10.81 -10.70
CA VAL A 181 5.03 10.02 -9.62
C VAL A 181 4.61 8.56 -9.69
N PHE A 182 3.33 8.27 -9.94
CA PHE A 182 2.83 6.92 -10.16
C PHE A 182 3.58 6.21 -11.30
N HIS A 183 3.73 6.86 -12.47
CA HIS A 183 4.47 6.30 -13.61
C HIS A 183 5.95 6.07 -13.29
N ILE A 184 6.63 7.05 -12.67
CA ILE A 184 8.04 6.90 -12.27
C ILE A 184 8.24 5.71 -11.31
N LEU A 185 7.33 5.52 -10.35
CA LEU A 185 7.39 4.40 -9.42
C LEU A 185 7.20 3.06 -10.15
N HIS A 186 6.27 2.99 -11.11
CA HIS A 186 6.04 1.77 -11.89
C HIS A 186 7.24 1.45 -12.79
N GLU A 187 7.79 2.44 -13.48
CA GLU A 187 9.03 2.26 -14.25
C GLU A 187 10.20 1.79 -13.37
N LEU A 188 10.35 2.34 -12.16
CA LEU A 188 11.43 1.94 -11.25
C LEU A 188 11.26 0.52 -10.71
N LEU A 189 10.03 0.11 -10.41
CA LEU A 189 9.74 -1.18 -9.78
C LEU A 189 9.58 -2.32 -10.78
N PHE A 190 9.15 -2.02 -12.01
CA PHE A 190 8.75 -3.01 -13.02
C PHE A 190 9.45 -2.82 -14.37
N ALA A 191 10.56 -2.07 -14.46
CA ALA A 191 11.26 -1.76 -15.71
C ALA A 191 11.70 -3.01 -16.49
N ASP A 192 12.15 -4.04 -15.78
CA ASP A 192 12.63 -5.31 -16.36
C ASP A 192 11.57 -6.43 -16.33
N LYS A 193 10.34 -6.08 -15.95
CA LYS A 193 9.21 -6.98 -15.82
C LYS A 193 8.16 -6.62 -16.88
N GLY A 194 7.32 -7.46 -17.29
CA GLY A 194 6.36 -7.31 -18.37
C GLY A 194 5.60 -5.98 -18.46
N GLN A 195 4.49 -5.98 -19.13
CA GLN A 195 3.64 -4.79 -19.30
C GLN A 195 2.99 -4.42 -17.95
N TRP A 196 3.11 -3.16 -17.54
CA TRP A 196 2.49 -2.63 -16.30
C TRP A 196 1.47 -1.51 -16.58
N PHE A 197 1.41 -0.99 -17.82
CA PHE A 197 0.47 0.03 -18.24
C PHE A 197 -0.52 -0.56 -19.25
N PHE A 198 -1.81 -0.42 -18.96
CA PHE A 198 -2.90 -0.98 -19.74
C PHE A 198 -3.88 0.11 -20.16
N TYR A 199 -4.38 0.01 -21.39
CA TYR A 199 -5.44 0.87 -21.88
C TYR A 199 -6.80 0.27 -21.55
N TYR A 200 -7.80 1.12 -21.23
CA TYR A 200 -9.15 0.64 -20.91
C TYR A 200 -9.81 -0.15 -22.07
N GLN A 201 -9.38 0.08 -23.31
CA GLN A 201 -9.86 -0.69 -24.46
C GLN A 201 -9.40 -2.16 -24.44
N ASP A 202 -8.39 -2.50 -23.69
CA ASP A 202 -7.81 -3.83 -23.63
C ASP A 202 -7.87 -4.43 -22.20
N SER A 203 -8.29 -3.63 -21.21
CA SER A 203 -8.23 -3.94 -19.79
C SER A 203 -9.50 -3.52 -19.04
N LEU A 204 -10.25 -4.48 -18.51
CA LEU A 204 -11.33 -4.21 -17.55
C LEU A 204 -10.78 -3.80 -16.19
N MET A 205 -9.59 -4.31 -15.84
CA MET A 205 -8.92 -3.92 -14.58
C MET A 205 -8.71 -2.41 -14.52
N THR A 206 -8.25 -1.78 -15.60
CA THR A 206 -8.06 -0.31 -15.66
C THR A 206 -9.37 0.46 -15.49
N THR A 207 -10.48 -0.12 -15.92
CA THR A 207 -11.81 0.47 -15.79
C THR A 207 -12.31 0.37 -14.34
N LEU A 208 -12.07 -0.76 -13.68
CA LEU A 208 -12.44 -0.99 -12.27
C LEU A 208 -11.50 -0.28 -11.31
N LEU A 209 -10.21 -0.19 -11.64
CA LEU A 209 -9.13 0.35 -10.80
C LEU A 209 -8.48 1.59 -11.46
N PRO A 210 -9.18 2.73 -11.53
CA PRO A 210 -8.61 3.94 -12.13
C PRO A 210 -7.43 4.47 -11.31
N GLU A 211 -6.49 5.17 -11.96
CA GLU A 211 -5.29 5.75 -11.31
C GLU A 211 -5.62 6.59 -10.07
N SER A 212 -6.75 7.30 -10.08
CA SER A 212 -7.18 8.14 -8.95
C SER A 212 -7.50 7.33 -7.68
N LEU A 213 -7.93 6.08 -7.82
CA LEU A 213 -8.19 5.14 -6.73
C LEU A 213 -6.91 4.88 -5.93
N PHE A 214 -5.80 4.61 -6.63
CA PHE A 214 -4.50 4.33 -5.99
C PHE A 214 -3.97 5.54 -5.21
N GLY A 215 -4.24 6.76 -5.67
CA GLY A 215 -3.96 7.98 -4.92
C GLY A 215 -4.68 8.02 -3.57
N SER A 216 -5.96 7.70 -3.55
CA SER A 216 -6.76 7.63 -2.32
C SER A 216 -6.27 6.52 -1.38
N ILE A 217 -5.97 5.33 -1.92
CA ILE A 217 -5.40 4.21 -1.15
C ILE A 217 -4.05 4.62 -0.53
N ALA A 218 -3.17 5.28 -1.28
CA ALA A 218 -1.87 5.76 -0.77
C ALA A 218 -2.03 6.77 0.37
N VAL A 219 -3.00 7.70 0.27
CA VAL A 219 -3.33 8.63 1.36
C VAL A 219 -3.83 7.88 2.59
N MET A 220 -4.74 6.92 2.43
CA MET A 220 -5.27 6.12 3.54
C MET A 220 -4.16 5.33 4.25
N ILE A 221 -3.27 4.67 3.49
CA ILE A 221 -2.12 3.95 4.04
C ILE A 221 -1.22 4.91 4.83
N THR A 222 -0.92 6.09 4.27
CA THR A 222 -0.05 7.09 4.91
C THR A 222 -0.66 7.59 6.23
N VAL A 223 -1.95 7.94 6.23
CA VAL A 223 -2.64 8.41 7.44
C VAL A 223 -2.69 7.32 8.51
N CYS A 224 -3.04 6.09 8.15
CA CYS A 224 -3.07 4.95 9.05
C CYS A 224 -1.67 4.66 9.63
N ALA A 225 -0.64 4.68 8.80
CA ALA A 225 0.75 4.50 9.21
C ALA A 225 1.22 5.60 10.19
N LEU A 226 0.83 6.84 9.98
CA LEU A 226 1.12 7.93 10.90
C LEU A 226 0.47 7.74 12.27
N ILE A 227 -0.77 7.28 12.31
CA ILE A 227 -1.47 6.97 13.56
C ILE A 227 -0.71 5.86 14.30
N TYR A 228 -0.37 4.76 13.64
CA TYR A 228 0.42 3.68 14.25
C TYR A 228 1.79 4.16 14.73
N TRP A 229 2.47 4.97 13.91
CA TRP A 229 3.78 5.51 14.25
C TRP A 229 3.74 6.41 15.51
N VAL A 230 2.72 7.28 15.61
CA VAL A 230 2.53 8.14 16.80
C VAL A 230 2.30 7.29 18.05
N ILE A 231 1.39 6.30 17.96
CA ILE A 231 1.08 5.40 19.08
C ILE A 231 2.33 4.64 19.53
N LEU A 232 3.08 4.03 18.59
CA LEU A 232 4.28 3.27 18.93
C LEU A 232 5.39 4.16 19.52
N ASN A 233 5.60 5.37 18.98
CA ASN A 233 6.56 6.30 19.57
C ASN A 233 6.21 6.69 21.00
N ILE A 234 4.93 6.93 21.31
CA ILE A 234 4.48 7.22 22.68
C ILE A 234 4.75 6.02 23.60
N ILE A 235 4.42 4.80 23.15
CA ILE A 235 4.65 3.58 23.93
C ILE A 235 6.15 3.37 24.19
N ILE A 236 6.99 3.45 23.15
CA ILE A 236 8.45 3.28 23.27
C ILE A 236 9.04 4.34 24.19
N SER A 237 8.61 5.59 24.07
CA SER A 237 9.06 6.68 24.93
C SER A 237 8.79 6.39 26.41
N LYS A 238 7.55 5.98 26.74
CA LYS A 238 7.17 5.62 28.11
C LYS A 238 7.94 4.43 28.68
N ILE A 239 8.29 3.45 27.84
CA ILE A 239 9.09 2.29 28.26
C ILE A 239 10.55 2.71 28.57
N LEU A 240 11.06 3.69 27.80
CA LEU A 240 12.45 4.15 27.92
C LEU A 240 12.62 5.33 28.89
N GLU A 241 11.57 5.98 29.34
CA GLU A 241 11.59 6.95 30.46
C GLU A 241 11.76 6.28 31.82
#